data_13f0e5e75e7f32a290efcd670f36afa3
#
_entry.id   13f0e5e75e7f32a290efcd670f36afa3
#
_cell.length_a   1.000
_cell.length_b   1.000
_cell.length_c   1.000
_cell.angle_alpha   90.00
_cell.angle_beta   90.00
_cell.angle_gamma   90.00
#
_symmetry.space_group_name_H-M   'P 1'
#
loop_
_entity.id
_entity.type
_entity.pdbx_description
1 polymer ?
#
loop_
_entity_poly.entity_id
_entity_poly.type
_entity_poly.pdbx_seq_one_letter_code
_entity_poly.pdbx_strand_id
1 'polypeptide(L)'
;MKIASLAAIAAFSLSATTVHAQSVDVEVDLFEIQEGEGDDPFVFDSTVTVGGETIGLVLKAAGSNETAHLDVEEVESQALLAFSPADGTTLMAGVRHDFRPGGDLTFASFAIEQALGPIFEAEHYVFVSEHGDLTGAAQVIAGLPLGPSLTLEPRVAVGWSAQAIAEEDTGSGLSDLSLALRLRQAIGPVFNVYVGAVHERLLGDTRDIARVAGDRTNATRAIIGAGMSF
;
A
#
# COMPACT_ATOMS: atom_id res chain seq x y z
N MET A 1 5.88 -7.83 -29.97
CA MET A 1 4.47 -7.39 -30.12
C MET A 1 4.30 -6.26 -29.11
N LYS A 2 4.06 -5.04 -29.54
CA LYS A 2 4.04 -3.84 -28.66
C LYS A 2 2.75 -3.90 -27.87
N ILE A 3 2.83 -4.06 -26.55
CA ILE A 3 1.71 -3.89 -25.63
C ILE A 3 1.58 -2.38 -25.43
N ALA A 4 0.45 -1.84 -25.85
CA ALA A 4 0.14 -0.44 -25.71
C ALA A 4 -0.19 -0.14 -24.24
N SER A 5 0.55 0.79 -23.66
CA SER A 5 0.29 1.34 -22.33
C SER A 5 -1.14 1.89 -22.27
N LEU A 6 -2.00 1.27 -21.47
CA LEU A 6 -3.31 1.81 -21.12
C LEU A 6 -3.18 2.44 -19.73
N ALA A 7 -2.81 3.72 -19.70
CA ALA A 7 -3.06 4.55 -18.54
C ALA A 7 -4.59 4.79 -18.48
N ALA A 8 -5.32 3.88 -17.90
CA ALA A 8 -6.74 4.05 -17.63
C ALA A 8 -6.92 4.85 -16.34
N ILE A 9 -6.81 6.18 -16.44
CA ILE A 9 -7.43 7.07 -15.48
C ILE A 9 -8.94 6.88 -15.68
N ALA A 10 -9.56 6.05 -14.86
CA ALA A 10 -11.00 5.89 -14.84
C ALA A 10 -11.63 7.15 -14.25
N ALA A 11 -11.96 8.11 -15.12
CA ALA A 11 -12.84 9.22 -14.76
C ALA A 11 -14.26 8.65 -14.57
N PHE A 12 -14.61 8.29 -13.35
CA PHE A 12 -15.99 7.98 -12.98
C PHE A 12 -16.79 9.28 -12.94
N SER A 13 -17.62 9.51 -13.98
CA SER A 13 -18.68 10.51 -13.90
C SER A 13 -19.82 9.95 -13.06
N LEU A 14 -19.86 10.26 -11.77
CA LEU A 14 -21.01 9.98 -10.92
C LEU A 14 -22.14 10.95 -11.26
N SER A 15 -23.24 10.42 -11.79
CA SER A 15 -24.50 11.14 -11.89
C SER A 15 -25.08 11.29 -10.47
N ALA A 16 -25.14 12.51 -9.96
CA ALA A 16 -25.68 12.82 -8.64
C ALA A 16 -27.19 12.51 -8.59
N THR A 17 -27.56 11.41 -7.96
CA THR A 17 -28.87 11.25 -7.35
C THR A 17 -28.76 11.66 -5.88
N THR A 18 -29.63 12.56 -5.44
CA THR A 18 -29.70 13.13 -4.10
C THR A 18 -29.93 12.03 -3.05
N VAL A 19 -28.87 11.56 -2.42
CA VAL A 19 -28.92 10.76 -1.20
C VAL A 19 -27.82 11.27 -0.29
N HIS A 20 -28.18 11.72 0.91
CA HIS A 20 -27.34 12.06 2.08
C HIS A 20 -25.88 12.41 1.77
N ALA A 21 -25.32 13.42 2.41
CA ALA A 21 -23.96 13.90 2.20
C ALA A 21 -22.97 12.73 2.14
N GLN A 22 -22.63 12.28 0.94
CA GLN A 22 -21.54 11.35 0.70
C GLN A 22 -20.28 12.20 0.58
N SER A 23 -19.29 11.94 1.40
CA SER A 23 -17.94 12.48 1.19
C SER A 23 -17.25 11.65 0.10
N VAL A 24 -16.39 12.33 -0.63
CA VAL A 24 -15.40 11.69 -1.50
C VAL A 24 -14.06 12.20 -1.03
N ASP A 25 -13.27 11.30 -0.53
CA ASP A 25 -11.92 11.59 -0.08
C ASP A 25 -10.94 10.89 -1.02
N VAL A 26 -9.96 11.62 -1.51
CA VAL A 26 -8.91 11.11 -2.41
C VAL A 26 -7.57 11.35 -1.75
N GLU A 27 -6.81 10.29 -1.60
CA GLU A 27 -5.47 10.31 -1.03
C GLU A 27 -4.48 9.66 -1.99
N VAL A 28 -3.35 10.31 -2.22
CA VAL A 28 -2.13 9.69 -2.74
C VAL A 28 -1.11 9.77 -1.62
N ASP A 29 -0.97 8.67 -0.90
CA ASP A 29 -0.03 8.60 0.23
C ASP A 29 1.41 8.55 -0.26
N LEU A 30 1.68 7.69 -1.25
CA LEU A 30 3.01 7.51 -1.81
C LEU A 30 3.00 7.79 -3.31
N PHE A 31 3.92 8.65 -3.72
CA PHE A 31 4.37 8.84 -5.08
C PHE A 31 5.86 9.14 -5.00
N GLU A 32 6.67 8.08 -4.96
CA GLU A 32 8.07 8.20 -4.57
C GLU A 32 9.02 7.42 -5.47
N ILE A 33 10.22 7.96 -5.58
CA ILE A 33 11.39 7.29 -6.15
C ILE A 33 12.28 6.90 -4.98
N GLN A 34 12.76 5.67 -5.03
CA GLN A 34 13.72 5.14 -4.07
C GLN A 34 15.03 4.87 -4.77
N GLU A 35 16.16 5.26 -4.18
CA GLU A 35 17.51 5.11 -4.74
C GLU A 35 18.46 4.54 -3.70
N GLY A 36 19.24 3.52 -4.05
CA GLY A 36 20.21 2.93 -3.13
C GLY A 36 20.65 1.51 -3.45
N GLU A 37 20.42 0.58 -2.55
CA GLU A 37 20.82 -0.81 -2.74
C GLU A 37 19.79 -1.59 -3.56
N GLY A 38 20.26 -2.30 -4.58
CA GLY A 38 19.43 -3.09 -5.50
C GLY A 38 18.84 -2.23 -6.60
N ASP A 39 17.57 -2.46 -6.89
CA ASP A 39 16.82 -1.72 -7.88
C ASP A 39 16.40 -0.37 -7.32
N ASP A 40 16.14 0.58 -8.20
CA ASP A 40 15.71 1.94 -7.86
C ASP A 40 14.20 2.09 -8.16
N PRO A 41 13.30 1.53 -7.35
CA PRO A 41 11.88 1.46 -7.69
C PRO A 41 11.22 2.84 -7.64
N PHE A 42 10.24 2.99 -8.54
CA PHE A 42 9.16 3.94 -8.37
C PHE A 42 8.01 3.23 -7.64
N VAL A 43 7.48 3.87 -6.59
CA VAL A 43 6.40 3.32 -5.76
C VAL A 43 5.25 4.32 -5.71
N PHE A 44 4.03 3.84 -5.87
CA PHE A 44 2.84 4.63 -5.63
C PHE A 44 1.83 3.89 -4.76
N ASP A 45 1.09 4.65 -3.97
CA ASP A 45 -0.07 4.18 -3.19
C ASP A 45 -1.14 5.26 -3.19
N SER A 46 -2.36 4.89 -3.52
CA SER A 46 -3.49 5.80 -3.61
C SER A 46 -4.78 5.15 -3.14
N THR A 47 -5.63 5.95 -2.49
CA THR A 47 -6.92 5.52 -1.95
C THR A 47 -7.99 6.53 -2.35
N VAL A 48 -9.15 6.03 -2.77
CA VAL A 48 -10.37 6.80 -2.95
C VAL A 48 -11.45 6.22 -2.06
N THR A 49 -11.96 7.02 -1.15
CA THR A 49 -13.07 6.64 -0.26
C THR A 49 -14.34 7.39 -0.66
N VAL A 50 -15.42 6.67 -0.86
CA VAL A 50 -16.74 7.23 -1.19
C VAL A 50 -17.75 6.70 -0.20
N GLY A 51 -18.38 7.56 0.59
CA GLY A 51 -19.39 7.09 1.52
C GLY A 51 -19.76 8.07 2.61
N GLY A 52 -20.41 7.56 3.64
CA GLY A 52 -20.75 8.26 4.87
C GLY A 52 -19.88 7.79 6.04
N GLU A 53 -20.14 8.33 7.22
CA GLU A 53 -19.37 8.06 8.44
C GLU A 53 -19.34 6.58 8.87
N THR A 54 -20.36 5.80 8.51
CA THR A 54 -20.47 4.41 8.97
C THR A 54 -20.23 3.37 7.88
N ILE A 55 -20.60 3.68 6.64
CA ILE A 55 -20.47 2.75 5.51
C ILE A 55 -19.91 3.51 4.31
N GLY A 56 -18.92 2.94 3.66
CA GLY A 56 -18.28 3.48 2.48
C GLY A 56 -17.78 2.40 1.51
N LEU A 57 -17.36 2.87 0.34
CA LEU A 57 -16.60 2.12 -0.64
C LEU A 57 -15.18 2.67 -0.64
N VAL A 58 -14.20 1.80 -0.49
CA VAL A 58 -12.78 2.14 -0.56
C VAL A 58 -12.19 1.47 -1.79
N LEU A 59 -11.58 2.27 -2.65
CA LEU A 59 -10.81 1.81 -3.80
C LEU A 59 -9.34 2.13 -3.54
N LYS A 60 -8.49 1.11 -3.54
CA LYS A 60 -7.03 1.28 -3.37
C LYS A 60 -6.32 0.86 -4.66
N ALA A 61 -5.25 1.56 -4.97
CA ALA A 61 -4.31 1.16 -6.02
C ALA A 61 -2.89 1.45 -5.54
N ALA A 62 -2.09 0.41 -5.49
CA ALA A 62 -0.68 0.49 -5.17
C ALA A 62 0.14 -0.20 -6.26
N GLY A 63 1.38 0.19 -6.43
CA GLY A 63 2.24 -0.46 -7.41
C GLY A 63 3.67 -0.01 -7.32
N SER A 64 4.52 -0.81 -7.93
CA SER A 64 5.94 -0.54 -8.02
C SER A 64 6.50 -1.02 -9.36
N ASN A 65 7.71 -0.60 -9.66
CA ASN A 65 8.54 -1.17 -10.69
C ASN A 65 9.98 -1.31 -10.18
N GLU A 66 10.79 -2.05 -10.90
CA GLU A 66 12.20 -2.25 -10.53
C GLU A 66 13.13 -1.09 -10.94
N THR A 67 12.65 -0.15 -11.75
CA THR A 67 13.47 0.95 -12.28
C THR A 67 12.77 2.28 -12.11
N ALA A 68 13.52 3.38 -12.01
CA ALA A 68 13.00 4.75 -11.93
C ALA A 68 12.20 5.22 -13.17
N HIS A 69 11.86 4.33 -14.08
CA HIS A 69 10.98 4.59 -15.21
C HIS A 69 9.53 4.40 -14.77
N LEU A 70 8.64 5.27 -15.26
CA LEU A 70 7.19 5.22 -14.94
C LEU A 70 6.44 4.05 -15.59
N ASP A 71 7.13 3.03 -16.05
CA ASP A 71 6.54 1.79 -16.55
C ASP A 71 6.28 0.87 -15.36
N VAL A 72 5.08 0.95 -14.81
CA VAL A 72 4.66 0.13 -13.66
C VAL A 72 4.55 -1.32 -14.09
N GLU A 73 5.28 -2.21 -13.40
CA GLU A 73 5.32 -3.63 -13.69
C GLU A 73 4.29 -4.41 -12.89
N GLU A 74 4.02 -3.99 -11.67
CA GLU A 74 3.04 -4.60 -10.79
C GLU A 74 2.07 -3.56 -10.26
N VAL A 75 0.78 -3.85 -10.34
CA VAL A 75 -0.30 -3.02 -9.79
C VAL A 75 -1.23 -3.90 -8.97
N GLU A 76 -1.31 -3.59 -7.70
CA GLU A 76 -2.35 -4.09 -6.81
C GLU A 76 -3.55 -3.13 -6.86
N SER A 77 -4.75 -3.67 -7.07
CA SER A 77 -6.00 -2.90 -7.03
C SER A 77 -6.98 -3.55 -6.08
N GLN A 78 -7.58 -2.77 -5.19
CA GLN A 78 -8.57 -3.26 -4.24
C GLN A 78 -9.89 -2.49 -4.37
N ALA A 79 -11.01 -3.22 -4.21
CA ALA A 79 -12.36 -2.65 -4.07
C ALA A 79 -13.00 -3.24 -2.82
N LEU A 80 -13.18 -2.41 -1.79
CA LEU A 80 -13.55 -2.83 -0.45
C LEU A 80 -14.81 -2.09 0.02
N LEU A 81 -15.76 -2.81 0.60
CA LEU A 81 -16.81 -2.22 1.42
C LEU A 81 -16.25 -1.97 2.82
N ALA A 82 -16.34 -0.73 3.27
CA ALA A 82 -15.91 -0.28 4.58
C ALA A 82 -17.10 -0.13 5.54
N PHE A 83 -16.91 -0.56 6.77
CA PHE A 83 -17.84 -0.39 7.87
C PHE A 83 -17.09 0.11 9.11
N SER A 84 -17.47 1.28 9.62
CA SER A 84 -16.88 1.90 10.81
C SER A 84 -17.80 1.73 12.01
N PRO A 85 -17.62 0.65 12.82
CA PRO A 85 -18.47 0.37 13.99
C PRO A 85 -18.24 1.31 15.17
N ALA A 86 -17.09 1.98 15.20
CA ALA A 86 -16.70 2.92 16.25
C ALA A 86 -15.67 3.92 15.68
N ASP A 87 -15.55 5.06 16.34
CA ASP A 87 -14.58 6.08 15.98
C ASP A 87 -13.16 5.50 15.94
N GLY A 88 -12.45 5.75 14.86
CA GLY A 88 -11.07 5.28 14.66
C GLY A 88 -10.96 3.77 14.40
N THR A 89 -12.01 3.05 14.08
CA THR A 89 -11.95 1.65 13.66
C THR A 89 -12.78 1.43 12.41
N THR A 90 -12.15 0.93 11.36
CA THR A 90 -12.81 0.57 10.10
C THR A 90 -12.52 -0.88 9.76
N LEU A 91 -13.57 -1.64 9.52
CA LEU A 91 -13.53 -3.02 9.01
C LEU A 91 -13.81 -2.97 7.52
N MET A 92 -13.04 -3.69 6.72
CA MET A 92 -13.22 -3.73 5.28
C MET A 92 -13.25 -5.17 4.76
N ALA A 93 -14.03 -5.37 3.71
CA ALA A 93 -14.08 -6.64 2.98
C ALA A 93 -14.35 -6.41 1.50
N GLY A 94 -13.70 -7.18 0.64
CA GLY A 94 -13.88 -7.05 -0.79
C GLY A 94 -12.93 -7.92 -1.60
N VAL A 95 -12.45 -7.36 -2.71
CA VAL A 95 -11.60 -8.05 -3.68
C VAL A 95 -10.33 -7.24 -3.90
N ARG A 96 -9.21 -7.95 -3.99
CA ARG A 96 -7.94 -7.48 -4.50
C ARG A 96 -7.63 -8.19 -5.81
N HIS A 97 -7.07 -7.47 -6.76
CA HIS A 97 -6.59 -8.02 -8.02
C HIS A 97 -5.20 -7.43 -8.32
N ASP A 98 -4.26 -8.33 -8.54
CA ASP A 98 -2.87 -7.99 -8.84
C ASP A 98 -2.62 -8.20 -10.34
N PHE A 99 -2.27 -7.11 -11.01
CA PHE A 99 -1.77 -7.13 -12.38
C PHE A 99 -0.25 -7.25 -12.32
N ARG A 100 0.32 -8.35 -12.84
CA ARG A 100 1.75 -8.62 -12.69
C ARG A 100 2.32 -9.45 -13.85
N PRO A 101 3.64 -9.37 -14.10
CA PRO A 101 4.33 -10.30 -15.01
C PRO A 101 4.16 -11.75 -14.53
N GLY A 102 3.84 -12.64 -15.43
CA GLY A 102 3.69 -14.07 -15.08
C GLY A 102 2.27 -14.54 -14.86
N GLY A 103 1.32 -13.63 -14.68
CA GLY A 103 -0.12 -13.92 -14.56
C GLY A 103 -0.77 -13.15 -13.42
N ASP A 104 -1.94 -12.61 -13.70
CA ASP A 104 -2.74 -11.88 -12.73
C ASP A 104 -3.23 -12.83 -11.62
N LEU A 105 -3.48 -12.27 -10.43
CA LEU A 105 -3.98 -13.03 -9.28
C LEU A 105 -5.10 -12.27 -8.59
N THR A 106 -6.15 -13.01 -8.18
CA THR A 106 -7.30 -12.43 -7.49
C THR A 106 -7.43 -12.98 -6.08
N PHE A 107 -7.78 -12.10 -5.14
CA PHE A 107 -7.95 -12.45 -3.73
C PHE A 107 -9.28 -11.96 -3.18
N ALA A 108 -9.86 -12.71 -2.26
CA ALA A 108 -10.75 -12.13 -1.27
C ALA A 108 -9.90 -11.36 -0.24
N SER A 109 -10.29 -10.12 0.05
CA SER A 109 -9.56 -9.21 0.94
C SER A 109 -10.41 -8.86 2.14
N PHE A 110 -9.81 -8.93 3.33
CA PHE A 110 -10.37 -8.47 4.59
C PHE A 110 -9.36 -7.59 5.29
N ALA A 111 -9.81 -6.48 5.88
CA ALA A 111 -8.92 -5.59 6.58
C ALA A 111 -9.55 -4.96 7.82
N ILE A 112 -8.70 -4.54 8.73
CA ILE A 112 -9.02 -3.67 9.84
C ILE A 112 -8.03 -2.51 9.85
N GLU A 113 -8.55 -1.30 9.91
CA GLU A 113 -7.77 -0.08 10.12
C GLU A 113 -8.17 0.54 11.46
N GLN A 114 -7.18 0.99 12.22
CA GLN A 114 -7.38 1.52 13.56
C GLN A 114 -6.52 2.77 13.81
N ALA A 115 -7.18 3.86 14.18
CA ALA A 115 -6.51 5.01 14.78
C ALA A 115 -6.23 4.73 16.26
N LEU A 116 -4.97 4.56 16.62
CA LEU A 116 -4.52 4.27 17.99
C LEU A 116 -4.07 5.55 18.70
N GLY A 117 -5.05 6.41 19.00
CA GLY A 117 -4.83 7.76 19.54
C GLY A 117 -4.51 8.78 18.43
N PRO A 118 -3.91 9.92 18.77
CA PRO A 118 -3.79 11.04 17.83
C PRO A 118 -2.63 10.94 16.85
N ILE A 119 -1.73 9.98 17.01
CA ILE A 119 -0.48 9.92 16.25
C ILE A 119 -0.20 8.55 15.60
N PHE A 120 -0.91 7.49 15.99
CA PHE A 120 -0.68 6.15 15.47
C PHE A 120 -1.86 5.67 14.66
N GLU A 121 -1.56 5.04 13.54
CA GLU A 121 -2.49 4.28 12.71
C GLU A 121 -1.95 2.86 12.54
N ALA A 122 -2.83 1.88 12.63
CA ALA A 122 -2.49 0.48 12.42
C ALA A 122 -3.45 -0.12 11.40
N GLU A 123 -2.90 -0.87 10.48
CA GLU A 123 -3.66 -1.60 9.46
C GLU A 123 -3.26 -3.06 9.47
N HIS A 124 -4.21 -3.94 9.24
CA HIS A 124 -3.97 -5.35 9.05
C HIS A 124 -4.89 -5.90 7.96
N TYR A 125 -4.29 -6.52 6.96
CA TYR A 125 -4.95 -7.16 5.83
C TYR A 125 -4.77 -8.67 5.89
N VAL A 126 -5.81 -9.38 5.49
CA VAL A 126 -5.81 -10.83 5.27
C VAL A 126 -6.33 -11.08 3.86
N PHE A 127 -5.59 -11.86 3.09
CA PHE A 127 -5.89 -12.17 1.70
C PHE A 127 -6.04 -13.68 1.52
N VAL A 128 -7.07 -14.07 0.78
CA VAL A 128 -7.24 -15.46 0.35
C VAL A 128 -7.22 -15.49 -1.18
N SER A 129 -6.19 -16.10 -1.77
CA SER A 129 -6.03 -16.17 -3.22
C SER A 129 -7.06 -17.08 -3.86
N GLU A 130 -7.26 -16.96 -5.17
CA GLU A 130 -8.09 -17.88 -5.96
C GLU A 130 -7.56 -19.32 -5.97
N HIS A 131 -6.30 -19.52 -5.58
CA HIS A 131 -5.69 -20.83 -5.37
C HIS A 131 -5.84 -21.38 -3.96
N GLY A 132 -6.41 -20.57 -3.04
CA GLY A 132 -6.64 -20.94 -1.65
C GLY A 132 -5.48 -20.60 -0.71
N ASP A 133 -4.51 -19.81 -1.15
CA ASP A 133 -3.41 -19.36 -0.32
C ASP A 133 -3.86 -18.26 0.62
N LEU A 134 -3.45 -18.37 1.87
CA LEU A 134 -3.76 -17.42 2.93
C LEU A 134 -2.50 -16.60 3.26
N THR A 135 -2.56 -15.32 2.95
CA THR A 135 -1.48 -14.35 3.20
C THR A 135 -2.01 -13.12 3.93
N GLY A 136 -1.14 -12.22 4.29
CA GLY A 136 -1.55 -10.95 4.86
C GLY A 136 -0.40 -9.99 5.04
N ALA A 137 -0.79 -8.75 5.37
CA ALA A 137 0.13 -7.66 5.67
C ALA A 137 -0.37 -6.87 6.87
N ALA A 138 0.54 -6.33 7.64
CA ALA A 138 0.22 -5.42 8.72
C ALA A 138 1.19 -4.24 8.71
N GLN A 139 0.69 -3.05 9.04
CA GLN A 139 1.55 -1.89 9.21
C GLN A 139 1.11 -1.00 10.37
N VAL A 140 2.07 -0.29 10.90
CA VAL A 140 1.86 0.79 11.87
C VAL A 140 2.59 2.03 11.36
N ILE A 141 1.85 3.12 11.33
CA ILE A 141 2.34 4.43 10.92
C ILE A 141 2.22 5.37 12.12
N ALA A 142 3.20 6.24 12.33
CA ALA A 142 3.10 7.29 13.32
C ALA A 142 3.32 8.66 12.68
N GLY A 143 2.40 9.60 12.91
CA GLY A 143 2.55 11.00 12.50
C GLY A 143 3.04 11.85 13.67
N LEU A 144 4.34 12.14 13.72
CA LEU A 144 4.98 12.92 14.80
C LEU A 144 5.14 14.38 14.35
N PRO A 145 4.29 15.34 14.81
CA PRO A 145 4.40 16.71 14.39
C PRO A 145 5.68 17.36 14.96
N LEU A 146 6.55 17.85 14.08
CA LEU A 146 7.75 18.61 14.41
C LEU A 146 7.51 20.12 14.31
N GLY A 147 6.39 20.55 13.74
CA GLY A 147 6.00 21.95 13.56
C GLY A 147 4.62 22.04 12.90
N PRO A 148 4.20 23.25 12.53
CA PRO A 148 2.85 23.45 11.94
C PRO A 148 2.61 22.76 10.61
N SER A 149 3.67 22.48 9.87
CA SER A 149 3.59 21.88 8.52
C SER A 149 4.64 20.78 8.30
N LEU A 150 5.39 20.40 9.33
CA LEU A 150 6.45 19.41 9.25
C LEU A 150 6.12 18.22 10.15
N THR A 151 6.10 17.03 9.59
CA THR A 151 5.79 15.77 10.29
C THR A 151 6.89 14.76 10.04
N LEU A 152 7.36 14.11 11.08
CA LEU A 152 8.20 12.92 10.99
C LEU A 152 7.29 11.69 11.01
N GLU A 153 7.39 10.84 10.01
CA GLU A 153 6.55 9.66 9.82
C GLU A 153 7.40 8.38 9.80
N PRO A 154 7.62 7.74 10.95
CA PRO A 154 8.07 6.36 10.97
C PRO A 154 6.92 5.42 10.58
N ARG A 155 7.27 4.40 9.77
CA ARG A 155 6.38 3.33 9.32
C ARG A 155 7.07 1.98 9.48
N VAL A 156 6.35 1.02 10.01
CA VAL A 156 6.77 -0.39 10.12
C VAL A 156 5.73 -1.24 9.44
N ALA A 157 6.12 -2.04 8.48
CA ALA A 157 5.24 -2.99 7.81
C ALA A 157 5.83 -4.39 7.81
N VAL A 158 4.99 -5.39 7.86
CA VAL A 158 5.34 -6.81 7.78
C VAL A 158 4.38 -7.55 6.88
N GLY A 159 4.92 -8.46 6.07
CA GLY A 159 4.16 -9.46 5.33
C GLY A 159 4.21 -10.81 6.04
N TRP A 160 3.20 -11.64 5.79
CA TRP A 160 3.18 -13.01 6.30
C TRP A 160 2.40 -13.95 5.36
N SER A 161 2.74 -15.23 5.41
CA SER A 161 2.02 -16.29 4.71
C SER A 161 1.77 -17.48 5.64
N ALA A 162 0.57 -18.06 5.59
CA ALA A 162 0.22 -19.22 6.41
C ALA A 162 0.88 -20.52 5.91
N GLN A 163 1.28 -20.56 4.64
CA GLN A 163 1.91 -21.71 3.97
C GLN A 163 3.03 -21.24 3.04
N ALA A 164 3.87 -22.15 2.61
CA ALA A 164 4.81 -21.88 1.53
C ALA A 164 4.07 -21.85 0.19
N ILE A 165 4.35 -20.86 -0.65
CA ILE A 165 3.76 -20.63 -1.97
C ILE A 165 4.93 -20.62 -2.97
N ALA A 166 5.14 -21.73 -3.63
CA ALA A 166 6.30 -21.93 -4.50
C ALA A 166 6.28 -21.03 -5.74
N GLU A 167 5.09 -20.73 -6.27
CA GLU A 167 4.91 -19.82 -7.41
C GLU A 167 5.24 -18.35 -7.08
N GLU A 168 5.27 -18.01 -5.79
CA GLU A 168 5.54 -16.67 -5.27
C GLU A 168 6.91 -16.57 -4.58
N ASP A 169 7.72 -17.62 -4.61
CA ASP A 169 8.97 -17.72 -3.86
C ASP A 169 8.82 -17.34 -2.37
N THR A 170 7.63 -17.55 -1.81
CA THR A 170 7.25 -17.16 -0.46
C THR A 170 7.24 -18.37 0.48
N GLY A 171 7.95 -18.24 1.58
CA GLY A 171 7.97 -19.22 2.68
C GLY A 171 6.83 -19.00 3.66
N SER A 172 6.61 -19.96 4.56
CA SER A 172 5.62 -19.84 5.63
C SER A 172 6.11 -18.95 6.79
N GLY A 173 5.18 -18.27 7.47
CA GLY A 173 5.45 -17.35 8.58
C GLY A 173 5.58 -15.91 8.14
N LEU A 174 6.42 -15.12 8.82
CA LEU A 174 6.72 -13.75 8.40
C LEU A 174 7.60 -13.78 7.15
N SER A 175 7.14 -13.14 6.09
CA SER A 175 7.80 -13.12 4.78
C SER A 175 8.79 -11.97 4.63
N ASP A 176 8.42 -10.79 5.13
CA ASP A 176 9.20 -9.57 4.97
C ASP A 176 8.96 -8.56 6.09
N LEU A 177 9.85 -7.59 6.16
CA LEU A 177 9.79 -6.43 7.06
C LEU A 177 10.24 -5.20 6.27
N SER A 178 9.45 -4.14 6.33
CA SER A 178 9.80 -2.81 5.84
C SER A 178 9.81 -1.80 6.99
N LEU A 179 10.90 -1.04 7.08
CA LEU A 179 11.07 0.06 8.02
C LEU A 179 11.31 1.33 7.23
N ALA A 180 10.39 2.27 7.28
CA ALA A 180 10.53 3.55 6.60
C ALA A 180 10.49 4.72 7.58
N LEU A 181 11.22 5.77 7.25
CA LEU A 181 11.19 7.04 7.96
C LEU A 181 11.09 8.15 6.92
N ARG A 182 10.00 8.90 6.94
CA ARG A 182 9.76 10.04 6.04
C ARG A 182 9.67 11.32 6.83
N LEU A 183 10.24 12.38 6.30
CA LEU A 183 10.07 13.75 6.79
C LEU A 183 9.19 14.48 5.78
N ARG A 184 7.91 14.64 6.12
CA ARG A 184 6.88 15.24 5.27
C ARG A 184 6.71 16.72 5.57
N GLN A 185 6.75 17.54 4.54
CA GLN A 185 6.48 18.97 4.55
C GLN A 185 5.17 19.25 3.81
N ALA A 186 4.15 19.70 4.53
CA ALA A 186 2.90 20.15 3.91
C ALA A 186 3.12 21.44 3.09
N ILE A 187 2.55 21.46 1.88
CA ILE A 187 2.54 22.59 0.95
C ILE A 187 1.08 22.98 0.70
N GLY A 188 0.57 23.88 1.53
CA GLY A 188 -0.86 24.21 1.56
C GLY A 188 -1.71 23.09 2.16
N PRO A 189 -3.04 23.06 1.90
CA PRO A 189 -3.95 22.13 2.54
C PRO A 189 -4.04 20.76 1.86
N VAL A 190 -3.53 20.61 0.64
CA VAL A 190 -3.73 19.42 -0.20
C VAL A 190 -2.46 18.64 -0.44
N PHE A 191 -1.33 19.32 -0.66
CA PHE A 191 -0.09 18.69 -1.08
C PHE A 191 0.93 18.57 0.04
N ASN A 192 1.73 17.54 -0.03
CA ASN A 192 2.97 17.43 0.74
C ASN A 192 4.10 16.89 -0.13
N VAL A 193 5.32 17.19 0.26
CA VAL A 193 6.54 16.57 -0.28
C VAL A 193 7.34 15.98 0.86
N TYR A 194 8.11 14.96 0.58
CA TYR A 194 8.91 14.32 1.62
C TYR A 194 10.23 13.78 1.09
N VAL A 195 11.14 13.61 2.04
CA VAL A 195 12.39 12.86 1.88
C VAL A 195 12.50 11.84 3.00
N GLY A 196 13.24 10.78 2.79
CA GLY A 196 13.34 9.76 3.82
C GLY A 196 14.30 8.64 3.48
N ALA A 197 14.12 7.54 4.18
CA ALA A 197 14.81 6.28 3.91
C ALA A 197 13.88 5.12 4.19
N VAL A 198 14.08 4.03 3.48
CA VAL A 198 13.44 2.74 3.69
C VAL A 198 14.50 1.64 3.80
N HIS A 199 14.25 0.70 4.71
CA HIS A 199 15.01 -0.53 4.83
C HIS A 199 14.05 -1.71 4.74
N GLU A 200 14.24 -2.55 3.75
CA GLU A 200 13.45 -3.75 3.50
C GLU A 200 14.29 -4.98 3.74
N ARG A 201 13.64 -6.03 4.24
CA ARG A 201 14.31 -7.29 4.56
C ARG A 201 13.35 -8.47 4.45
N LEU A 202 13.74 -9.49 3.71
CA LEU A 202 13.06 -10.79 3.73
C LEU A 202 13.32 -11.52 5.07
N LEU A 203 12.31 -12.24 5.54
CA LEU A 203 12.33 -12.94 6.84
C LEU A 203 12.12 -14.46 6.64
N GLY A 204 12.42 -15.21 7.68
CA GLY A 204 12.10 -16.63 7.80
C GLY A 204 12.50 -17.46 6.59
N ASP A 205 11.59 -18.35 6.19
CA ASP A 205 11.77 -19.27 5.07
C ASP A 205 11.84 -18.55 3.73
N THR A 206 11.11 -17.42 3.56
CA THR A 206 11.18 -16.58 2.35
C THR A 206 12.61 -16.09 2.10
N ARG A 207 13.28 -15.63 3.15
CA ARG A 207 14.69 -15.21 3.06
C ARG A 207 15.61 -16.36 2.67
N ASP A 208 15.35 -17.57 3.18
CA ASP A 208 16.20 -18.72 2.90
C ASP A 208 15.99 -19.23 1.46
N ILE A 209 14.77 -19.14 0.92
CA ILE A 209 14.46 -19.37 -0.50
C ILE A 209 15.24 -18.39 -1.38
N ALA A 210 15.13 -17.10 -1.13
CA ALA A 210 15.84 -16.05 -1.89
C ALA A 210 17.37 -16.26 -1.86
N ARG A 211 17.94 -16.64 -0.71
CA ARG A 211 19.38 -16.94 -0.60
C ARG A 211 19.80 -18.12 -1.46
N VAL A 212 18.99 -19.17 -1.53
CA VAL A 212 19.27 -20.34 -2.37
C VAL A 212 19.20 -19.97 -3.85
N ALA A 213 18.26 -19.10 -4.24
CA ALA A 213 18.15 -18.54 -5.59
C ALA A 213 19.32 -17.60 -5.95
N GLY A 214 20.00 -17.04 -4.96
CA GLY A 214 21.08 -16.06 -5.14
C GLY A 214 20.56 -14.62 -5.14
N ASP A 215 19.31 -14.42 -4.72
CA ASP A 215 18.65 -13.13 -4.70
C ASP A 215 19.02 -12.29 -3.49
N ARG A 216 18.78 -11.00 -3.60
CA ARG A 216 18.99 -10.05 -2.51
C ARG A 216 17.94 -10.27 -1.42
N THR A 217 18.39 -10.24 -0.16
CA THR A 217 17.50 -10.47 0.98
C THR A 217 17.24 -9.23 1.83
N ASN A 218 17.85 -8.11 1.51
CA ASN A 218 17.63 -6.81 2.13
C ASN A 218 18.08 -5.69 1.20
N ALA A 219 17.50 -4.51 1.36
CA ALA A 219 17.92 -3.30 0.68
C ALA A 219 17.66 -2.08 1.56
N THR A 220 18.52 -1.07 1.45
CA THR A 220 18.32 0.24 2.07
C THR A 220 18.38 1.30 0.99
N ARG A 221 17.34 2.15 0.93
CA ARG A 221 17.22 3.16 -0.11
C ARG A 221 16.85 4.52 0.49
N ALA A 222 17.33 5.58 -0.12
CA ALA A 222 16.82 6.93 0.11
C ALA A 222 15.51 7.12 -0.64
N ILE A 223 14.63 7.96 -0.09
CA ILE A 223 13.31 8.24 -0.64
C ILE A 223 13.20 9.72 -0.94
N ILE A 224 12.63 10.06 -2.09
CA ILE A 224 12.06 11.37 -2.39
C ILE A 224 10.68 11.18 -2.99
N GLY A 225 9.70 11.94 -2.50
CA GLY A 225 8.33 11.77 -2.95
C GLY A 225 7.41 12.92 -2.65
N ALA A 226 6.18 12.74 -3.09
CA ALA A 226 5.07 13.66 -2.87
C ALA A 226 3.80 12.87 -2.52
N GLY A 227 2.88 13.54 -1.85
CA GLY A 227 1.55 13.03 -1.56
C GLY A 227 0.50 14.14 -1.67
N MET A 228 -0.76 13.73 -1.69
CA MET A 228 -1.89 14.66 -1.66
C MET A 228 -3.11 14.03 -1.00
N SER A 229 -3.95 14.86 -0.38
CA SER A 229 -5.25 14.44 0.15
C SER A 229 -6.29 15.57 0.01
N PHE A 230 -7.50 15.27 -0.45
CA PHE A 230 -8.61 16.21 -0.64
C PHE A 230 -9.96 15.51 -0.66
#